data_d84a1c6c81bfe389b2b339b5543cbba1
#
_entry.id   d84a1c6c81bfe389b2b339b5543cbba1
#
_cell.length_a   1.000
_cell.length_b   1.000
_cell.length_c   1.000
_cell.angle_alpha   90.00
_cell.angle_beta   90.00
_cell.angle_gamma   90.00
#
_symmetry.space_group_name_H-M   'P 1'
#
loop_
_entity.id
_entity.type
_entity.pdbx_description
1 polymer ?
#
loop_
_entity_poly.entity_id
_entity_poly.type
_entity_poly.pdbx_seq_one_letter_code
_entity_poly.pdbx_strand_id
1 'polypeptide(L)'
;MFEHHQTYQRTFREGELTLGLHIPLENYNMETPTMARQIELAQTAETYGFTMLWLRDVILDDPNFGDPAVGQIYDILIFGTHLLSQTKQIAIGTSALVLPLRHPLRLAKEVATIEALFPERLIMGVSSGDRRADFKGLGVEHLSRGAQFREALSYLEKALYESFPSINSRYGHIEQATLVPKLIHRIPTMITGFAQQEMDWIGMNGDGWMYYPQAPGRQLEAINAWRESASRHKQSAFRPFSMPMHLDLAENPNEDATPIRLGFRIGRNKLIELLNLYKKIGVSHLFFALFDSIRPADEVIHELGEYVLPHFPPHEISI
;
A
#
# COMPACT_ATOMS: atom_id res chain seq x y z
N MET A 1 0.55 -8.53 -17.68
CA MET A 1 0.62 -7.04 -17.71
C MET A 1 1.84 -6.53 -16.93
N PHE A 2 2.21 -7.18 -15.82
CA PHE A 2 3.39 -6.83 -14.99
C PHE A 2 4.43 -7.95 -14.94
N GLU A 3 4.53 -8.74 -15.99
CA GLU A 3 5.45 -9.89 -16.10
C GLU A 3 6.93 -9.48 -16.06
N HIS A 4 7.21 -8.20 -16.30
CA HIS A 4 8.57 -7.66 -16.26
C HIS A 4 8.78 -6.64 -15.13
N HIS A 5 7.76 -6.38 -14.29
CA HIS A 5 7.89 -5.46 -13.15
C HIS A 5 8.43 -6.20 -11.92
N GLN A 6 9.70 -5.97 -11.59
CA GLN A 6 10.43 -6.73 -10.56
C GLN A 6 9.69 -6.77 -9.20
N THR A 7 9.29 -5.61 -8.66
CA THR A 7 8.57 -5.60 -7.38
C THR A 7 7.25 -6.35 -7.46
N TYR A 8 6.51 -6.21 -8.56
CA TYR A 8 5.23 -6.92 -8.71
C TYR A 8 5.46 -8.43 -8.68
N GLN A 9 6.44 -8.94 -9.40
CA GLN A 9 6.77 -10.36 -9.43
C GLN A 9 7.29 -10.87 -8.09
N ARG A 10 8.15 -10.10 -7.40
CA ARG A 10 8.67 -10.47 -6.08
C ARG A 10 7.60 -10.52 -5.00
N THR A 11 6.53 -9.73 -5.16
CA THR A 11 5.52 -9.53 -4.12
C THR A 11 4.25 -10.32 -4.38
N PHE A 12 3.81 -10.43 -5.65
CA PHE A 12 2.48 -10.95 -5.97
C PHE A 12 2.54 -12.18 -6.87
N ARG A 13 2.09 -13.31 -6.33
CA ARG A 13 1.90 -14.56 -7.07
C ARG A 13 0.61 -15.23 -6.61
N GLU A 14 -0.10 -15.85 -7.54
CA GLU A 14 -1.32 -16.58 -7.23
C GLU A 14 -1.04 -17.74 -6.26
N GLY A 15 -1.87 -17.87 -5.21
CA GLY A 15 -1.72 -18.91 -4.19
C GLY A 15 -0.55 -18.71 -3.21
N GLU A 16 0.18 -17.61 -3.34
CA GLU A 16 1.30 -17.28 -2.46
C GLU A 16 1.02 -16.02 -1.63
N LEU A 17 1.72 -15.88 -0.51
CA LEU A 17 1.67 -14.72 0.38
C LEU A 17 3.08 -14.21 0.63
N THR A 18 3.26 -12.90 0.51
CA THR A 18 4.48 -12.20 0.95
C THR A 18 4.18 -11.23 2.06
N LEU A 19 5.22 -10.77 2.75
CA LEU A 19 5.11 -9.88 3.89
C LEU A 19 5.78 -8.53 3.62
N GLY A 20 5.15 -7.48 4.14
CA GLY A 20 5.66 -6.12 4.16
C GLY A 20 5.49 -5.48 5.53
N LEU A 21 5.93 -4.23 5.64
CA LEU A 21 5.79 -3.43 6.86
C LEU A 21 5.15 -2.09 6.55
N HIS A 22 4.48 -1.55 7.54
CA HIS A 22 3.83 -0.24 7.46
C HIS A 22 4.68 0.81 8.19
N ILE A 23 4.91 1.95 7.57
CA ILE A 23 5.62 3.08 8.16
C ILE A 23 4.66 3.87 9.07
N PRO A 24 5.09 4.32 10.26
CA PRO A 24 6.43 4.21 10.85
C PRO A 24 6.75 2.80 11.37
N LEU A 25 8.05 2.43 11.29
CA LEU A 25 8.57 1.17 11.80
C LEU A 25 8.96 1.31 13.29
N GLU A 26 8.07 1.79 14.10
CA GLU A 26 8.28 1.94 15.55
C GLU A 26 6.94 1.81 16.27
N ASN A 27 6.99 1.39 17.52
CA ASN A 27 5.86 1.48 18.41
C ASN A 27 5.79 2.89 19.00
N TYR A 28 4.62 3.51 19.00
CA TYR A 28 4.45 4.86 19.56
C TYR A 28 3.20 5.00 20.43
N ASN A 29 2.46 3.91 20.65
CA ASN A 29 1.38 3.82 21.64
C ASN A 29 0.45 5.05 21.67
N MET A 30 -0.04 5.48 20.52
CA MET A 30 -0.90 6.67 20.37
C MET A 30 -0.17 8.02 20.54
N GLU A 31 1.12 8.04 20.81
CA GLU A 31 1.95 9.24 20.82
C GLU A 31 2.42 9.60 19.40
N THR A 32 3.03 10.76 19.25
CA THR A 32 3.67 11.13 17.99
C THR A 32 4.95 10.31 17.79
N PRO A 33 5.13 9.58 16.70
CA PRO A 33 6.34 8.80 16.45
C PRO A 33 7.56 9.72 16.31
N THR A 34 8.72 9.21 16.70
CA THR A 34 9.97 9.97 16.62
C THR A 34 10.53 10.04 15.20
N MET A 35 10.22 9.06 14.36
CA MET A 35 10.76 8.82 13.01
C MET A 35 12.29 8.66 12.97
N ALA A 36 12.96 8.52 14.12
CA ALA A 36 14.41 8.62 14.24
C ALA A 36 15.18 7.45 13.59
N ARG A 37 14.67 6.22 13.67
CA ARG A 37 15.37 5.00 13.23
C ARG A 37 14.78 4.38 11.96
N GLN A 38 13.95 5.12 11.21
CA GLN A 38 13.19 4.54 10.10
C GLN A 38 14.09 3.96 9.00
N ILE A 39 15.22 4.60 8.70
CA ILE A 39 16.15 4.11 7.68
C ILE A 39 16.84 2.82 8.12
N GLU A 40 17.35 2.79 9.33
CA GLU A 40 18.00 1.60 9.91
C GLU A 40 17.03 0.41 9.93
N LEU A 41 15.81 0.61 10.42
CA LEU A 41 14.78 -0.42 10.46
C LEU A 41 14.34 -0.88 9.06
N ALA A 42 14.26 0.04 8.10
CA ALA A 42 13.97 -0.29 6.70
C ALA A 42 15.07 -1.15 6.06
N GLN A 43 16.34 -0.85 6.33
CA GLN A 43 17.49 -1.65 5.87
C GLN A 43 17.52 -3.03 6.54
N THR A 44 17.16 -3.11 7.80
CA THR A 44 17.00 -4.37 8.52
C THR A 44 15.86 -5.20 7.91
N ALA A 45 14.72 -4.61 7.64
CA ALA A 45 13.60 -5.26 6.98
C ALA A 45 13.98 -5.78 5.58
N GLU A 46 14.72 -4.98 4.80
CA GLU A 46 15.25 -5.38 3.51
C GLU A 46 16.16 -6.60 3.61
N THR A 47 17.07 -6.61 4.59
CA THR A 47 18.01 -7.71 4.83
C THR A 47 17.31 -9.03 5.13
N TYR A 48 16.18 -8.99 5.84
CA TYR A 48 15.37 -10.17 6.11
C TYR A 48 14.51 -10.61 4.92
N GLY A 49 14.27 -9.75 3.94
CA GLY A 49 13.49 -10.08 2.76
C GLY A 49 12.03 -9.63 2.79
N PHE A 50 11.66 -8.67 3.65
CA PHE A 50 10.39 -7.97 3.46
C PHE A 50 10.35 -7.34 2.09
N THR A 51 9.22 -7.49 1.37
CA THR A 51 9.17 -7.06 -0.03
C THR A 51 8.85 -5.57 -0.18
N MET A 52 8.09 -5.00 0.75
CA MET A 52 7.57 -3.63 0.63
C MET A 52 7.47 -2.91 1.98
N LEU A 53 7.64 -1.58 1.92
CA LEU A 53 7.30 -0.63 2.96
C LEU A 53 6.09 0.20 2.51
N TRP A 54 5.02 0.22 3.32
CA TRP A 54 3.78 0.91 2.98
C TRP A 54 3.67 2.23 3.75
N LEU A 55 3.38 3.31 3.03
CA LEU A 55 3.30 4.66 3.56
C LEU A 55 1.88 5.22 3.47
N ARG A 56 1.52 6.11 4.37
CA ARG A 56 0.22 6.79 4.42
C ARG A 56 0.31 8.24 3.96
N ASP A 57 -0.76 8.72 3.35
CA ASP A 57 -0.92 10.12 2.93
C ASP A 57 -1.76 10.86 3.97
N VAL A 58 -1.13 11.38 4.99
CA VAL A 58 -1.74 12.13 6.09
C VAL A 58 -1.13 13.52 6.13
N ILE A 59 -1.96 14.57 6.03
CA ILE A 59 -1.49 15.94 5.97
C ILE A 59 -1.58 16.60 7.36
N LEU A 60 -2.70 16.42 8.03
CA LEU A 60 -2.99 17.07 9.31
C LEU A 60 -3.19 16.04 10.42
N ASP A 61 -2.69 16.34 11.60
CA ASP A 61 -3.15 15.67 12.82
C ASP A 61 -4.55 16.18 13.16
N ASP A 62 -5.51 15.26 13.21
CA ASP A 62 -6.88 15.56 13.62
C ASP A 62 -7.26 14.67 14.80
N PRO A 63 -7.18 15.20 16.04
CA PRO A 63 -7.50 14.42 17.24
C PRO A 63 -8.95 13.93 17.29
N ASN A 64 -9.84 14.48 16.45
CA ASN A 64 -11.23 14.04 16.36
C ASN A 64 -11.44 12.89 15.37
N PHE A 65 -10.45 12.53 14.58
CA PHE A 65 -10.60 11.47 13.58
C PHE A 65 -10.66 10.08 14.23
N GLY A 66 -10.21 9.94 15.46
CA GLY A 66 -10.25 8.67 16.21
C GLY A 66 -9.35 7.57 15.63
N ASP A 67 -8.50 7.90 14.68
CA ASP A 67 -7.45 7.03 14.19
C ASP A 67 -6.11 7.42 14.80
N PRO A 68 -5.61 6.62 15.77
CA PRO A 68 -4.33 6.87 16.40
C PRO A 68 -3.15 6.76 15.45
N ALA A 69 -3.39 6.24 14.27
CA ALA A 69 -2.38 6.06 13.24
C ALA A 69 -2.02 7.36 12.48
N VAL A 70 -2.19 8.50 13.09
CA VAL A 70 -1.60 9.78 12.65
C VAL A 70 -0.08 9.76 12.84
N GLY A 71 0.52 8.59 12.73
CA GLY A 71 1.91 8.42 13.07
C GLY A 71 2.90 8.80 12.00
N GLN A 72 2.51 8.91 10.74
CA GLN A 72 3.44 9.31 9.70
C GLN A 72 3.44 10.82 9.55
N ILE A 73 4.49 11.46 10.08
CA ILE A 73 4.62 12.92 10.12
C ILE A 73 5.29 13.52 8.88
N TYR A 74 5.77 12.70 7.94
CA TYR A 74 6.43 13.14 6.71
C TYR A 74 5.55 12.91 5.48
N ASP A 75 5.68 13.75 4.46
CA ASP A 75 5.00 13.55 3.18
C ASP A 75 5.33 12.17 2.58
N ILE A 76 4.30 11.52 2.06
CA ILE A 76 4.36 10.14 1.59
C ILE A 76 5.36 9.93 0.43
N LEU A 77 5.44 10.84 -0.53
CA LEU A 77 6.32 10.69 -1.69
C LEU A 77 7.73 11.17 -1.42
N ILE A 78 7.89 12.26 -0.66
CA ILE A 78 9.21 12.77 -0.28
C ILE A 78 9.91 11.76 0.61
N PHE A 79 9.23 11.26 1.63
CA PHE A 79 9.83 10.29 2.55
C PHE A 79 10.00 8.92 1.88
N GLY A 80 9.04 8.50 1.05
CA GLY A 80 9.18 7.28 0.25
C GLY A 80 10.41 7.33 -0.68
N THR A 81 10.65 8.46 -1.33
CA THR A 81 11.85 8.66 -2.16
C THR A 81 13.13 8.60 -1.32
N HIS A 82 13.12 9.15 -0.10
CA HIS A 82 14.25 9.04 0.81
C HIS A 82 14.52 7.59 1.21
N LEU A 83 13.49 6.81 1.57
CA LEU A 83 13.63 5.38 1.87
C LEU A 83 14.21 4.60 0.69
N LEU A 84 13.73 4.84 -0.54
CA LEU A 84 14.25 4.20 -1.76
C LEU A 84 15.72 4.51 -1.98
N SER A 85 16.18 5.74 -1.69
CA SER A 85 17.57 6.15 -1.83
C SER A 85 18.52 5.49 -0.82
N GLN A 86 18.00 4.99 0.30
CA GLN A 86 18.75 4.37 1.39
C GLN A 86 18.67 2.84 1.39
N THR A 87 17.90 2.26 0.47
CA THR A 87 17.67 0.81 0.32
C THR A 87 17.94 0.37 -1.12
N LYS A 88 18.05 -0.93 -1.38
CA LYS A 88 18.45 -1.46 -2.70
C LYS A 88 17.35 -2.25 -3.42
N GLN A 89 16.56 -3.01 -2.68
CA GLN A 89 15.60 -3.97 -3.24
C GLN A 89 14.18 -3.81 -2.71
N ILE A 90 14.03 -3.43 -1.42
CA ILE A 90 12.71 -3.23 -0.83
C ILE A 90 11.99 -2.10 -1.55
N ALA A 91 10.75 -2.34 -1.93
CA ALA A 91 9.96 -1.35 -2.64
C ALA A 91 9.12 -0.51 -1.68
N ILE A 92 8.62 0.61 -2.15
CA ILE A 92 7.60 1.37 -1.44
C ILE A 92 6.22 1.16 -2.07
N GLY A 93 5.22 1.11 -1.19
CA GLY A 93 3.80 1.17 -1.56
C GLY A 93 3.12 2.35 -0.87
N THR A 94 2.11 2.90 -1.49
CA THR A 94 1.27 3.92 -0.87
C THR A 94 -0.05 3.31 -0.40
N SER A 95 -0.46 3.59 0.85
CA SER A 95 -1.69 3.04 1.47
C SER A 95 -2.51 4.12 2.20
N ALA A 96 -3.01 5.09 1.46
CA ALA A 96 -2.94 5.29 0.03
C ALA A 96 -2.80 6.78 -0.30
N LEU A 97 -2.32 7.08 -1.51
CA LEU A 97 -2.40 8.44 -2.08
C LEU A 97 -3.86 8.87 -2.20
N VAL A 98 -4.19 10.02 -1.63
CA VAL A 98 -5.55 10.59 -1.68
C VAL A 98 -5.67 11.48 -2.92
N LEU A 99 -6.09 10.89 -4.05
CA LEU A 99 -6.08 11.57 -5.34
C LEU A 99 -6.86 12.88 -5.38
N PRO A 100 -8.05 13.04 -4.71
CA PRO A 100 -8.75 14.32 -4.70
C PRO A 100 -7.99 15.47 -4.05
N LEU A 101 -7.00 15.18 -3.20
CA LEU A 101 -6.22 16.18 -2.47
C LEU A 101 -4.92 16.58 -3.19
N ARG A 102 -4.63 15.97 -4.35
CA ARG A 102 -3.42 16.21 -5.15
C ARG A 102 -3.80 16.60 -6.58
N HIS A 103 -3.10 17.59 -7.13
CA HIS A 103 -3.28 17.88 -8.55
C HIS A 103 -2.68 16.74 -9.39
N PRO A 104 -3.46 16.03 -10.24
CA PRO A 104 -3.01 14.80 -10.89
C PRO A 104 -1.80 14.99 -11.83
N LEU A 105 -1.62 16.16 -12.45
CA LEU A 105 -0.43 16.42 -13.26
C LEU A 105 0.83 16.57 -12.40
N ARG A 106 0.72 17.16 -11.20
CA ARG A 106 1.85 17.23 -10.27
C ARG A 106 2.21 15.84 -9.78
N LEU A 107 1.20 15.05 -9.37
CA LEU A 107 1.38 13.66 -8.96
C LEU A 107 1.99 12.82 -10.09
N ALA A 108 1.54 12.98 -11.33
CA ALA A 108 2.12 12.29 -12.48
C ALA A 108 3.64 12.60 -12.62
N LYS A 109 4.01 13.86 -12.43
CA LYS A 109 5.43 14.27 -12.46
C LYS A 109 6.25 13.65 -11.33
N GLU A 110 5.70 13.62 -10.13
CA GLU A 110 6.33 13.09 -8.92
C GLU A 110 6.58 11.58 -9.08
N VAL A 111 5.56 10.79 -9.41
CA VAL A 111 5.70 9.33 -9.55
C VAL A 111 6.55 8.95 -10.76
N ALA A 112 6.49 9.68 -11.87
CA ALA A 112 7.37 9.46 -13.01
C ALA A 112 8.84 9.76 -12.67
N THR A 113 9.08 10.70 -11.79
CA THR A 113 10.44 11.00 -11.30
C THR A 113 10.95 9.88 -10.39
N ILE A 114 10.11 9.39 -9.47
CA ILE A 114 10.46 8.26 -8.60
C ILE A 114 10.79 7.03 -9.43
N GLU A 115 9.96 6.70 -10.42
CA GLU A 115 10.16 5.55 -11.29
C GLU A 115 11.44 5.67 -12.14
N ALA A 116 11.79 6.87 -12.60
CA ALA A 116 13.03 7.12 -13.33
C ALA A 116 14.29 6.98 -12.45
N LEU A 117 14.20 7.36 -11.16
CA LEU A 117 15.30 7.26 -10.21
C LEU A 117 15.44 5.86 -9.60
N PHE A 118 14.32 5.18 -9.39
CA PHE A 118 14.23 3.88 -8.72
C PHE A 118 13.28 2.96 -9.49
N PRO A 119 13.69 2.47 -10.68
CA PRO A 119 12.81 1.71 -11.57
C PRO A 119 12.17 0.51 -10.87
N GLU A 120 10.86 0.36 -11.08
CA GLU A 120 10.07 -0.79 -10.61
C GLU A 120 10.03 -0.99 -9.08
N ARG A 121 10.34 0.06 -8.31
CA ARG A 121 10.31 0.02 -6.84
C ARG A 121 9.16 0.82 -6.23
N LEU A 122 8.15 1.19 -7.03
CA LEU A 122 6.93 1.87 -6.60
C LEU A 122 5.68 1.06 -6.95
N ILE A 123 4.79 0.84 -5.96
CA ILE A 123 3.41 0.38 -6.15
C ILE A 123 2.48 1.49 -5.66
N MET A 124 1.62 2.00 -6.52
CA MET A 124 0.66 3.03 -6.14
C MET A 124 -0.61 2.39 -5.54
N GLY A 125 -0.85 2.59 -4.24
CA GLY A 125 -2.19 2.45 -3.68
C GLY A 125 -2.87 3.81 -3.70
N VAL A 126 -4.08 3.89 -4.21
CA VAL A 126 -4.84 5.14 -4.40
C VAL A 126 -6.21 5.07 -3.75
N SER A 127 -6.68 6.19 -3.21
CA SER A 127 -7.98 6.28 -2.52
C SER A 127 -8.69 7.61 -2.77
N SER A 128 -9.98 7.64 -2.41
CA SER A 128 -10.76 8.88 -2.40
C SER A 128 -10.58 9.72 -1.12
N GLY A 129 -9.92 9.17 -0.09
CA GLY A 129 -9.75 9.81 1.21
C GLY A 129 -11.01 9.83 2.09
N ASP A 130 -10.81 9.93 3.40
CA ASP A 130 -11.85 9.94 4.42
C ASP A 130 -11.65 11.02 5.50
N ARG A 131 -10.46 11.60 5.62
CA ARG A 131 -10.06 12.60 6.63
C ARG A 131 -10.59 13.99 6.26
N ARG A 132 -11.74 14.37 6.82
CA ARG A 132 -12.40 15.65 6.51
C ARG A 132 -11.55 16.89 6.78
N ALA A 133 -10.67 16.83 7.79
CA ALA A 133 -9.76 17.93 8.12
C ALA A 133 -8.83 18.27 6.95
N ASP A 134 -8.27 17.25 6.29
CA ASP A 134 -7.38 17.43 5.15
C ASP A 134 -8.10 18.09 3.96
N PHE A 135 -9.33 17.62 3.66
CA PHE A 135 -10.19 18.22 2.63
C PHE A 135 -10.49 19.69 2.92
N LYS A 136 -10.87 19.99 4.16
CA LYS A 136 -11.17 21.37 4.59
C LYS A 136 -9.92 22.26 4.52
N GLY A 137 -8.78 21.73 4.98
CA GLY A 137 -7.50 22.45 4.98
C GLY A 137 -7.03 22.83 3.57
N LEU A 138 -7.33 21.98 2.58
CA LEU A 138 -7.01 22.22 1.17
C LEU A 138 -8.13 22.91 0.37
N GLY A 139 -9.28 23.20 0.98
CA GLY A 139 -10.43 23.81 0.29
C GLY A 139 -11.09 22.88 -0.73
N VAL A 140 -10.98 21.56 -0.56
CA VAL A 140 -11.53 20.55 -1.45
C VAL A 140 -12.85 20.02 -0.90
N GLU A 141 -13.88 19.88 -1.75
CA GLU A 141 -15.20 19.38 -1.35
C GLU A 141 -15.17 17.86 -1.08
N HIS A 142 -15.41 17.49 0.17
CA HIS A 142 -15.36 16.11 0.63
C HIS A 142 -16.50 15.22 0.10
N LEU A 143 -17.72 15.78 -0.05
CA LEU A 143 -18.89 14.97 -0.44
C LEU A 143 -18.80 14.44 -1.88
N SER A 144 -18.12 15.16 -2.75
CA SER A 144 -17.90 14.76 -4.14
C SER A 144 -16.60 13.97 -4.39
N ARG A 145 -15.89 13.57 -3.32
CA ARG A 145 -14.57 12.92 -3.43
C ARG A 145 -14.54 11.65 -4.30
N GLY A 146 -15.65 10.91 -4.38
CA GLY A 146 -15.74 9.73 -5.26
C GLY A 146 -15.70 10.09 -6.74
N ALA A 147 -16.38 11.16 -7.15
CA ALA A 147 -16.32 11.66 -8.52
C ALA A 147 -14.95 12.30 -8.83
N GLN A 148 -14.42 13.06 -7.87
CA GLN A 148 -13.09 13.66 -7.99
C GLN A 148 -12.00 12.59 -8.13
N PHE A 149 -12.11 11.50 -7.39
CA PHE A 149 -11.18 10.36 -7.46
C PHE A 149 -11.15 9.74 -8.87
N ARG A 150 -12.31 9.45 -9.46
CA ARG A 150 -12.39 8.92 -10.83
C ARG A 150 -11.75 9.86 -11.85
N GLU A 151 -12.06 11.13 -11.76
CA GLU A 151 -11.54 12.14 -12.68
C GLU A 151 -10.01 12.30 -12.52
N ALA A 152 -9.53 12.35 -11.28
CA ALA A 152 -8.10 12.44 -10.98
C ALA A 152 -7.33 11.20 -11.45
N LEU A 153 -7.87 9.99 -11.23
CA LEU A 153 -7.24 8.75 -11.70
C LEU A 153 -7.18 8.70 -13.23
N SER A 154 -8.28 9.04 -13.91
CA SER A 154 -8.29 9.08 -15.39
C SER A 154 -7.31 10.11 -15.94
N TYR A 155 -7.22 11.29 -15.33
CA TYR A 155 -6.24 12.29 -15.69
C TYR A 155 -4.81 11.80 -15.49
N LEU A 156 -4.52 11.22 -14.32
CA LEU A 156 -3.22 10.68 -13.96
C LEU A 156 -2.76 9.61 -14.96
N GLU A 157 -3.62 8.63 -15.27
CA GLU A 157 -3.30 7.57 -16.23
C GLU A 157 -3.01 8.11 -17.63
N LYS A 158 -3.83 9.02 -18.14
CA LYS A 158 -3.58 9.65 -19.44
C LYS A 158 -2.25 10.43 -19.46
N ALA A 159 -1.99 11.22 -18.42
CA ALA A 159 -0.76 11.99 -18.32
C ALA A 159 0.49 11.10 -18.27
N LEU A 160 0.43 9.95 -17.55
CA LEU A 160 1.54 9.02 -17.42
C LEU A 160 1.79 8.18 -18.68
N TYR A 161 0.74 7.70 -19.33
CA TYR A 161 0.88 6.61 -20.31
C TYR A 161 0.57 7.01 -21.77
N GLU A 162 -0.14 8.10 -22.00
CA GLU A 162 -0.39 8.57 -23.37
C GLU A 162 0.70 9.54 -23.83
N SER A 163 1.08 9.46 -25.10
CA SER A 163 1.94 10.44 -25.74
C SER A 163 1.10 11.59 -26.27
N PHE A 164 1.43 12.81 -25.84
CA PHE A 164 0.67 14.02 -26.21
C PHE A 164 -0.84 13.88 -25.93
N PRO A 165 -1.23 13.57 -24.66
CA PRO A 165 -2.64 13.37 -24.33
C PRO A 165 -3.47 14.63 -24.58
N SER A 166 -4.71 14.46 -25.02
CA SER A 166 -5.71 15.52 -24.98
C SER A 166 -6.56 15.33 -23.72
N ILE A 167 -6.40 16.21 -22.75
CA ILE A 167 -7.12 16.16 -21.47
C ILE A 167 -7.86 17.48 -21.27
N ASN A 168 -9.13 17.41 -20.96
CA ASN A 168 -9.94 18.55 -20.52
C ASN A 168 -10.76 18.12 -19.29
N SER A 169 -10.45 18.72 -18.14
CA SER A 169 -11.05 18.35 -16.86
C SER A 169 -11.06 19.52 -15.89
N ARG A 170 -11.65 19.35 -14.70
CA ARG A 170 -11.56 20.34 -13.62
C ARG A 170 -10.11 20.65 -13.19
N TYR A 171 -9.19 19.74 -13.42
CA TYR A 171 -7.76 19.89 -13.09
C TYR A 171 -6.97 20.63 -14.14
N GLY A 172 -7.58 21.05 -15.23
CA GLY A 172 -6.95 21.81 -16.29
C GLY A 172 -7.01 21.13 -17.65
N HIS A 173 -6.31 21.74 -18.58
CA HIS A 173 -6.28 21.36 -19.98
C HIS A 173 -4.85 21.02 -20.42
N ILE A 174 -4.68 19.90 -21.11
CA ILE A 174 -3.43 19.53 -21.79
C ILE A 174 -3.74 19.31 -23.27
N GLU A 175 -3.02 20.00 -24.10
CA GLU A 175 -3.04 19.81 -25.55
C GLU A 175 -1.64 20.04 -26.11
N GLN A 176 -1.19 19.22 -27.03
CA GLN A 176 0.13 19.33 -27.70
C GLN A 176 1.33 19.33 -26.73
N ALA A 177 1.16 18.80 -25.53
CA ALA A 177 2.21 18.66 -24.53
C ALA A 177 2.27 17.23 -23.99
N THR A 178 3.40 16.82 -23.48
CA THR A 178 3.58 15.48 -22.91
C THR A 178 4.41 15.52 -21.64
N LEU A 179 4.13 14.60 -20.71
CA LEU A 179 4.89 14.46 -19.46
C LEU A 179 6.34 14.00 -19.75
N VAL A 180 7.28 14.53 -19.00
CA VAL A 180 8.68 14.08 -18.92
C VAL A 180 9.10 13.92 -17.46
N PRO A 181 9.90 12.88 -17.06
CA PRO A 181 10.38 11.80 -17.93
C PRO A 181 9.23 10.92 -18.42
N LYS A 182 9.44 10.20 -19.52
CA LYS A 182 8.52 9.14 -19.96
C LYS A 182 8.76 7.89 -19.13
N LEU A 183 7.68 7.24 -18.74
CA LEU A 183 7.76 5.94 -18.09
C LEU A 183 8.17 4.86 -19.08
N ILE A 184 9.08 4.00 -18.65
CA ILE A 184 9.46 2.79 -19.40
C ILE A 184 8.49 1.66 -19.05
N HIS A 185 8.11 1.55 -17.79
CA HIS A 185 7.20 0.53 -17.27
C HIS A 185 5.96 1.17 -16.66
N ARG A 186 4.85 0.46 -16.73
CA ARG A 186 3.62 0.86 -16.04
C ARG A 186 3.77 0.62 -14.53
N ILE A 187 3.43 1.62 -13.72
CA ILE A 187 3.40 1.52 -12.26
C ILE A 187 2.11 0.78 -11.86
N PRO A 188 2.18 -0.34 -11.14
CA PRO A 188 0.98 -1.05 -10.69
C PRO A 188 0.15 -0.17 -9.75
N THR A 189 -1.16 -0.10 -10.00
CA THR A 189 -2.08 0.74 -9.25
C THR A 189 -3.10 -0.11 -8.50
N MET A 190 -3.06 -0.06 -7.16
CA MET A 190 -4.01 -0.74 -6.28
C MET A 190 -5.09 0.23 -5.80
N ILE A 191 -6.35 -0.12 -5.97
CA ILE A 191 -7.45 0.64 -5.37
C ILE A 191 -7.52 0.27 -3.88
N THR A 192 -7.51 1.29 -3.01
CA THR A 192 -7.56 1.09 -1.56
C THR A 192 -8.98 1.37 -1.04
N GLY A 193 -9.51 0.41 -0.29
CA GLY A 193 -10.91 0.42 0.11
C GLY A 193 -11.83 0.38 -1.09
N PHE A 194 -13.00 0.95 -0.96
CA PHE A 194 -13.92 1.11 -2.09
C PHE A 194 -13.69 2.42 -2.87
N ALA A 195 -12.93 3.37 -2.34
CA ALA A 195 -12.70 4.69 -2.93
C ALA A 195 -14.00 5.39 -3.40
N GLN A 196 -15.12 5.15 -2.72
CA GLN A 196 -16.47 5.60 -3.09
C GLN A 196 -16.95 5.05 -4.46
N GLN A 197 -16.46 3.88 -4.87
CA GLN A 197 -16.82 3.20 -6.11
C GLN A 197 -17.47 1.84 -5.83
N GLU A 198 -18.15 1.31 -6.84
CA GLU A 198 -18.66 -0.06 -6.84
C GLU A 198 -17.55 -1.05 -7.16
N MET A 199 -17.68 -2.32 -6.71
CA MET A 199 -16.69 -3.36 -6.93
C MET A 199 -16.40 -3.58 -8.43
N ASP A 200 -17.41 -3.46 -9.28
CA ASP A 200 -17.25 -3.60 -10.72
C ASP A 200 -16.34 -2.53 -11.33
N TRP A 201 -16.48 -1.29 -10.88
CA TRP A 201 -15.57 -0.21 -11.26
C TRP A 201 -14.14 -0.46 -10.78
N ILE A 202 -13.98 -0.97 -9.56
CA ILE A 202 -12.67 -1.33 -9.00
C ILE A 202 -12.02 -2.43 -9.83
N GLY A 203 -12.78 -3.47 -10.20
CA GLY A 203 -12.32 -4.57 -11.05
C GLY A 203 -11.86 -4.11 -12.44
N MET A 204 -12.52 -3.09 -13.00
CA MET A 204 -12.17 -2.50 -14.29
C MET A 204 -10.86 -1.69 -14.21
N ASN A 205 -10.67 -0.88 -13.17
CA ASN A 205 -9.65 0.17 -13.12
C ASN A 205 -8.44 -0.18 -12.26
N GLY A 206 -8.56 -1.07 -11.25
CA GLY A 206 -7.45 -1.47 -10.39
C GLY A 206 -6.57 -2.58 -10.99
N ASP A 207 -5.27 -2.52 -10.76
CA ASP A 207 -4.35 -3.61 -11.04
C ASP A 207 -4.25 -4.58 -9.84
N GLY A 208 -4.69 -4.14 -8.67
CA GLY A 208 -4.88 -4.89 -7.43
C GLY A 208 -5.89 -4.18 -6.53
N TRP A 209 -6.28 -4.83 -5.46
CA TRP A 209 -7.18 -4.26 -4.45
C TRP A 209 -6.57 -4.39 -3.06
N MET A 210 -6.71 -3.34 -2.26
CA MET A 210 -6.26 -3.30 -0.87
C MET A 210 -7.45 -3.01 0.03
N TYR A 211 -7.63 -3.83 1.06
CA TYR A 211 -8.73 -3.63 2.00
C TYR A 211 -8.35 -4.02 3.42
N TYR A 212 -9.11 -3.52 4.39
CA TYR A 212 -8.90 -3.80 5.80
C TYR A 212 -9.10 -5.29 6.14
N PRO A 213 -8.44 -5.82 7.19
CA PRO A 213 -8.64 -7.17 7.66
C PRO A 213 -10.08 -7.36 8.15
N GLN A 214 -10.64 -8.50 7.80
CA GLN A 214 -11.96 -8.95 8.23
C GLN A 214 -11.84 -10.37 8.81
N ALA A 215 -12.91 -10.84 9.44
CA ALA A 215 -12.99 -12.25 9.81
C ALA A 215 -12.78 -13.14 8.56
N PRO A 216 -12.06 -14.28 8.66
CA PRO A 216 -11.60 -15.04 7.48
C PRO A 216 -12.68 -15.39 6.47
N GLY A 217 -13.89 -15.74 6.91
CA GLY A 217 -15.01 -16.02 5.99
C GLY A 217 -15.44 -14.81 5.16
N ARG A 218 -15.60 -13.65 5.81
CA ARG A 218 -15.93 -12.38 5.10
C ARG A 218 -14.77 -11.92 4.21
N GLN A 219 -13.54 -12.16 4.64
CA GLN A 219 -12.37 -11.85 3.83
C GLN A 219 -12.35 -12.66 2.54
N LEU A 220 -12.64 -13.96 2.61
CA LEU A 220 -12.78 -14.84 1.45
C LEU A 220 -13.88 -14.36 0.49
N GLU A 221 -15.07 -14.02 1.02
CA GLU A 221 -16.17 -13.49 0.21
C GLU A 221 -15.76 -12.20 -0.52
N ALA A 222 -15.08 -11.28 0.18
CA ALA A 222 -14.61 -10.02 -0.41
C ALA A 222 -13.56 -10.25 -1.51
N ILE A 223 -12.60 -11.15 -1.28
CA ILE A 223 -11.57 -11.51 -2.27
C ILE A 223 -12.21 -12.17 -3.50
N ASN A 224 -13.18 -13.06 -3.31
CA ASN A 224 -13.87 -13.71 -4.41
C ASN A 224 -14.67 -12.70 -5.24
N ALA A 225 -15.40 -11.79 -4.61
CA ALA A 225 -16.13 -10.72 -5.30
C ALA A 225 -15.19 -9.80 -6.10
N TRP A 226 -14.02 -9.46 -5.53
CA TRP A 226 -12.97 -8.72 -6.21
C TRP A 226 -12.47 -9.44 -7.46
N ARG A 227 -12.08 -10.71 -7.32
CA ARG A 227 -11.52 -11.50 -8.43
C ARG A 227 -12.54 -11.77 -9.52
N GLU A 228 -13.79 -12.05 -9.15
CA GLU A 228 -14.89 -12.19 -10.10
C GLU A 228 -15.09 -10.89 -10.90
N SER A 229 -15.14 -9.75 -10.24
CA SER A 229 -15.23 -8.45 -10.91
C SER A 229 -14.04 -8.21 -11.84
N ALA A 230 -12.81 -8.41 -11.34
CA ALA A 230 -11.61 -8.22 -12.14
C ALA A 230 -11.57 -9.13 -13.39
N SER A 231 -12.04 -10.37 -13.28
CA SER A 231 -12.06 -11.34 -14.39
C SER A 231 -13.03 -10.94 -15.52
N ARG A 232 -14.11 -10.22 -15.20
CA ARG A 232 -15.05 -9.72 -16.22
C ARG A 232 -14.44 -8.65 -17.14
N HIS A 233 -13.48 -7.88 -16.64
CA HIS A 233 -12.97 -6.70 -17.32
C HIS A 233 -11.60 -6.91 -17.96
N LYS A 234 -10.75 -7.72 -17.36
CA LYS A 234 -9.37 -7.92 -17.82
C LYS A 234 -9.07 -9.42 -17.84
N GLN A 235 -9.28 -10.04 -18.97
CA GLN A 235 -9.13 -11.49 -19.16
C GLN A 235 -7.77 -12.02 -18.70
N SER A 236 -7.80 -13.08 -17.91
CA SER A 236 -6.71 -14.01 -17.58
C SER A 236 -5.53 -13.56 -16.71
N ALA A 237 -5.38 -12.31 -16.31
CA ALA A 237 -4.26 -11.94 -15.43
C ALA A 237 -4.62 -12.08 -13.96
N PHE A 238 -3.76 -12.71 -13.17
CA PHE A 238 -3.85 -12.71 -11.72
C PHE A 238 -3.92 -11.28 -11.16
N ARG A 239 -4.80 -11.06 -10.18
CA ARG A 239 -5.02 -9.77 -9.54
C ARG A 239 -4.81 -9.90 -8.03
N PRO A 240 -3.78 -9.25 -7.47
CA PRO A 240 -3.44 -9.35 -6.07
C PRO A 240 -4.48 -8.69 -5.18
N PHE A 241 -4.63 -9.27 -4.00
CA PHE A 241 -5.29 -8.68 -2.86
C PHE A 241 -4.28 -8.46 -1.74
N SER A 242 -4.22 -7.24 -1.20
CA SER A 242 -3.33 -6.87 -0.10
C SER A 242 -4.10 -6.35 1.09
N MET A 243 -3.56 -6.53 2.31
CA MET A 243 -4.17 -5.96 3.51
C MET A 243 -3.15 -5.54 4.56
N PRO A 244 -3.39 -4.43 5.28
CA PRO A 244 -2.69 -4.11 6.50
C PRO A 244 -3.12 -5.05 7.63
N MET A 245 -2.27 -5.28 8.62
CA MET A 245 -2.61 -5.89 9.88
C MET A 245 -1.81 -5.27 11.01
N HIS A 246 -2.49 -4.79 12.05
CA HIS A 246 -1.82 -4.37 13.26
C HIS A 246 -1.28 -5.59 14.01
N LEU A 247 -0.05 -5.50 14.45
CA LEU A 247 0.63 -6.61 15.10
C LEU A 247 1.24 -6.18 16.43
N ASP A 248 0.83 -6.82 17.50
CA ASP A 248 1.54 -6.88 18.77
C ASP A 248 2.09 -8.31 18.93
N LEU A 249 3.36 -8.49 18.56
CA LEU A 249 4.01 -9.81 18.61
C LEU A 249 4.36 -10.17 20.05
N ALA A 250 3.72 -11.21 20.58
CA ALA A 250 3.94 -11.66 21.94
C ALA A 250 5.30 -12.35 22.12
N GLU A 251 5.89 -12.22 23.33
CA GLU A 251 7.13 -12.91 23.68
C GLU A 251 6.97 -14.45 23.69
N ASN A 252 5.81 -14.93 24.16
CA ASN A 252 5.49 -16.34 24.11
C ASN A 252 5.16 -16.75 22.65
N PRO A 253 5.99 -17.58 22.00
CA PRO A 253 5.80 -17.94 20.60
C PRO A 253 4.48 -18.69 20.32
N ASN A 254 3.86 -19.28 21.34
CA ASN A 254 2.63 -20.05 21.24
C ASN A 254 1.41 -19.29 21.81
N GLU A 255 1.53 -18.01 22.11
CA GLU A 255 0.41 -17.21 22.63
C GLU A 255 -0.72 -17.19 21.59
N ASP A 256 -1.93 -17.54 22.03
CA ASP A 256 -3.11 -17.53 21.19
C ASP A 256 -3.49 -16.10 20.78
N ALA A 257 -4.14 -15.96 19.61
CA ALA A 257 -4.52 -14.69 19.06
C ALA A 257 -5.56 -13.97 19.95
N THR A 258 -5.21 -12.81 20.44
CA THR A 258 -6.12 -11.86 21.11
C THR A 258 -6.39 -10.69 20.16
N PRO A 259 -7.66 -10.40 19.81
CA PRO A 259 -7.98 -9.30 18.92
C PRO A 259 -7.55 -7.95 19.50
N ILE A 260 -6.90 -7.16 18.65
CA ILE A 260 -6.67 -5.72 18.85
C ILE A 260 -7.33 -4.95 17.68
N ARG A 261 -7.27 -3.63 17.68
CA ARG A 261 -7.82 -2.86 16.56
C ARG A 261 -7.13 -3.26 15.26
N LEU A 262 -7.89 -3.70 14.26
CA LEU A 262 -7.40 -4.09 12.92
C LEU A 262 -6.30 -5.16 12.91
N GLY A 263 -6.21 -5.99 13.95
CA GLY A 263 -5.19 -7.01 14.02
C GLY A 263 -5.23 -7.85 15.30
N PHE A 264 -4.05 -8.31 15.72
CA PHE A 264 -3.93 -9.25 16.82
C PHE A 264 -2.66 -9.01 17.66
N ARG A 265 -2.80 -9.25 18.99
CA ARG A 265 -1.69 -9.69 19.82
C ARG A 265 -1.60 -11.21 19.68
N ILE A 266 -0.42 -11.73 19.31
CA ILE A 266 -0.27 -13.14 18.91
C ILE A 266 1.20 -13.60 19.00
N GLY A 267 1.42 -14.86 19.38
CA GLY A 267 2.74 -15.49 19.30
C GLY A 267 3.12 -15.89 17.87
N ARG A 268 4.42 -15.90 17.53
CA ARG A 268 4.89 -16.15 16.16
C ARG A 268 4.41 -17.46 15.54
N ASN A 269 4.30 -18.55 16.33
CA ASN A 269 3.85 -19.85 15.82
C ASN A 269 2.37 -19.78 15.40
N LYS A 270 1.55 -19.11 16.21
CA LYS A 270 0.13 -18.89 15.91
C LYS A 270 -0.05 -17.87 14.76
N LEU A 271 0.85 -16.91 14.66
CA LEU A 271 0.89 -15.98 13.51
C LEU A 271 1.14 -16.74 12.21
N ILE A 272 2.09 -17.67 12.17
CA ILE A 272 2.35 -18.51 10.98
C ILE A 272 1.10 -19.31 10.60
N GLU A 273 0.38 -19.90 11.56
CA GLU A 273 -0.89 -20.59 11.31
C GLU A 273 -1.93 -19.65 10.67
N LEU A 274 -2.08 -18.44 11.22
CA LEU A 274 -3.01 -17.42 10.73
C LEU A 274 -2.64 -16.94 9.31
N LEU A 275 -1.35 -16.70 9.06
CA LEU A 275 -0.85 -16.27 7.74
C LEU A 275 -1.07 -17.37 6.69
N ASN A 276 -0.90 -18.64 7.03
CA ASN A 276 -1.23 -19.74 6.14
C ASN A 276 -2.73 -19.80 5.83
N LEU A 277 -3.61 -19.48 6.78
CA LEU A 277 -5.03 -19.33 6.52
C LEU A 277 -5.29 -18.17 5.54
N TYR A 278 -4.69 -16.99 5.75
CA TYR A 278 -4.82 -15.86 4.84
C TYR A 278 -4.31 -16.17 3.43
N LYS A 279 -3.16 -16.84 3.32
CA LYS A 279 -2.64 -17.36 2.04
C LYS A 279 -3.68 -18.27 1.35
N LYS A 280 -4.26 -19.21 2.08
CA LYS A 280 -5.26 -20.17 1.56
C LYS A 280 -6.52 -19.47 1.06
N ILE A 281 -7.00 -18.43 1.72
CA ILE A 281 -8.18 -17.67 1.28
C ILE A 281 -7.86 -16.62 0.22
N GLY A 282 -6.60 -16.49 -0.17
CA GLY A 282 -6.19 -15.74 -1.36
C GLY A 282 -5.62 -14.35 -1.09
N VAL A 283 -5.20 -14.02 0.14
CA VAL A 283 -4.39 -12.84 0.40
C VAL A 283 -3.02 -13.03 -0.25
N SER A 284 -2.59 -12.07 -1.07
CA SER A 284 -1.33 -12.14 -1.83
C SER A 284 -0.19 -11.40 -1.14
N HIS A 285 -0.53 -10.38 -0.34
CA HIS A 285 0.44 -9.59 0.41
C HIS A 285 -0.20 -9.07 1.70
N LEU A 286 0.51 -9.21 2.81
CA LEU A 286 0.10 -8.67 4.10
C LEU A 286 1.24 -7.80 4.64
N PHE A 287 0.90 -6.62 5.18
CA PHE A 287 1.91 -5.75 5.77
C PHE A 287 1.55 -5.37 7.20
N PHE A 288 2.53 -5.55 8.09
CA PHE A 288 2.34 -5.32 9.51
C PHE A 288 2.52 -3.87 9.90
N ALA A 289 1.59 -3.36 10.68
CA ALA A 289 1.72 -2.09 11.40
C ALA A 289 2.11 -2.38 12.85
N LEU A 290 3.26 -1.86 13.30
CA LEU A 290 3.86 -2.18 14.60
C LEU A 290 3.60 -1.12 15.67
N PHE A 291 2.86 -0.08 15.37
CA PHE A 291 2.68 1.06 16.28
C PHE A 291 1.88 0.74 17.56
N ASP A 292 1.10 -0.33 17.59
CA ASP A 292 0.43 -0.83 18.79
C ASP A 292 1.24 -1.92 19.52
N SER A 293 2.45 -2.25 19.03
CA SER A 293 3.31 -3.27 19.63
C SER A 293 3.82 -2.83 21.00
N ILE A 294 3.85 -3.75 21.95
CA ILE A 294 4.45 -3.53 23.27
C ILE A 294 5.98 -3.65 23.18
N ARG A 295 6.47 -4.53 22.32
CA ARG A 295 7.89 -4.80 22.13
C ARG A 295 8.54 -3.78 21.20
N PRO A 296 9.85 -3.48 21.36
CA PRO A 296 10.61 -2.66 20.42
C PRO A 296 10.52 -3.17 19.00
N ALA A 297 10.38 -2.26 18.04
CA ALA A 297 10.16 -2.62 16.64
C ALA A 297 11.34 -3.40 16.01
N ASP A 298 12.58 -3.10 16.41
CA ASP A 298 13.77 -3.82 15.95
C ASP A 298 13.74 -5.30 16.40
N GLU A 299 13.35 -5.59 17.64
CA GLU A 299 13.17 -6.96 18.12
C GLU A 299 12.08 -7.69 17.34
N VAL A 300 10.95 -7.02 17.11
CA VAL A 300 9.83 -7.60 16.36
C VAL A 300 10.20 -7.87 14.90
N ILE A 301 10.85 -6.93 14.23
CA ILE A 301 11.32 -7.09 12.84
C ILE A 301 12.33 -8.24 12.76
N HIS A 302 13.23 -8.34 13.72
CA HIS A 302 14.21 -9.43 13.81
C HIS A 302 13.52 -10.79 13.96
N GLU A 303 12.61 -10.93 14.92
CA GLU A 303 11.89 -12.18 15.15
C GLU A 303 11.00 -12.58 13.95
N LEU A 304 10.32 -11.62 13.35
CA LEU A 304 9.56 -11.86 12.10
C LEU A 304 10.49 -12.32 10.97
N GLY A 305 11.65 -11.67 10.84
CA GLY A 305 12.66 -11.98 9.83
C GLY A 305 13.23 -13.39 9.96
N GLU A 306 13.59 -13.78 11.18
CA GLU A 306 14.20 -15.09 11.43
C GLU A 306 13.24 -16.27 11.40
N TYR A 307 12.01 -16.07 11.93
CA TYR A 307 11.12 -17.20 12.20
C TYR A 307 9.82 -17.20 11.37
N VAL A 308 9.38 -16.08 10.87
CA VAL A 308 8.10 -15.99 10.13
C VAL A 308 8.32 -15.87 8.63
N LEU A 309 9.19 -14.95 8.20
CA LEU A 309 9.50 -14.71 6.79
C LEU A 309 9.96 -15.94 6.00
N PRO A 310 10.75 -16.88 6.56
CA PRO A 310 11.10 -18.10 5.84
C PRO A 310 9.92 -18.95 5.36
N HIS A 311 8.75 -18.80 5.96
CA HIS A 311 7.51 -19.44 5.51
C HIS A 311 6.78 -18.67 4.39
N PHE A 312 7.13 -17.40 4.18
CA PHE A 312 6.50 -16.47 3.24
C PHE A 312 7.57 -15.65 2.49
N PRO A 313 8.53 -16.31 1.83
CA PRO A 313 9.67 -15.62 1.22
C PRO A 313 9.24 -14.75 0.02
N PRO A 314 10.01 -13.72 -0.32
CA PRO A 314 9.85 -13.03 -1.60
C PRO A 314 9.99 -14.04 -2.76
N HIS A 315 9.24 -13.82 -3.83
CA HIS A 315 9.30 -14.73 -4.97
C HIS A 315 10.59 -14.50 -5.78
N GLU A 316 11.16 -15.59 -6.26
CA GLU A 316 12.28 -15.51 -7.21
C GLU A 316 11.78 -14.95 -8.55
N ILE A 317 12.55 -14.03 -9.10
CA ILE A 317 12.30 -13.47 -10.43
C ILE A 317 13.04 -14.37 -11.43
N SER A 318 12.30 -14.95 -12.36
CA SER A 318 12.90 -15.60 -13.52
C SER A 318 13.51 -14.51 -14.41
N ILE A 319 14.83 -14.46 -14.47
CA ILE A 319 15.62 -13.57 -15.34
C ILE A 319 15.50 -14.03 -16.80
#